data_41b99634b1ad45fb040240a2fd0e503e
#
_entry.id   41b99634b1ad45fb040240a2fd0e503e
#
_cell.length_a   1.000
_cell.length_b   1.000
_cell.length_c   1.000
_cell.angle_alpha   90.00
_cell.angle_beta   90.00
_cell.angle_gamma   90.00
#
_symmetry.space_group_name_H-M   'P 1'
#
loop_
_entity.id
_entity.type
_entity.pdbx_description
1 polymer ?
#
loop_
_entity_poly.entity_id
_entity_poly.type
_entity_poly.pdbx_seq_one_letter_code
_entity_poly.pdbx_strand_id
1 'polypeptide(L)'
;MTTADTSITTLDAVEITRRLIRFDTINPPGNERPALEWLAGLLAPAGFEITWQPLGEGRANLLARLPATMTPTRAPLVLSGHVDTVPLGNAPWSVPPHEGVERDGRIYGRGASDMKSGVAACVRAALDLAARPDRSADLRLILSAGEETGCDGVIALAKDTALLGTAGALIIAEPTDNRPLLGHKGALWLNLHHSGVTAHGSMPEKGRNAIFGACASIEALRNLDFGVRAHPVMGPITLNLGTLHAGLNINSVPDLATLGVDIRTTPELSNADALELVTAAVGADVDIETLTDMAAVFTPADDPWMIEMRILAQSVTGVAAGDETAFYFTDASVLTAAFGNPPTLIMGPGPMSLAHQTDEYCEIELIVDCTRAFVEIGRRYLS
;
A
#
# COMPACT_ATOMS: atom_id res chain seq x y z
N MET A 1 -9.61 41.62 8.11
CA MET A 1 -10.69 40.96 7.35
C MET A 1 -10.05 40.39 6.10
N THR A 2 -9.57 39.16 6.20
CA THR A 2 -8.99 38.41 5.08
C THR A 2 -10.13 37.79 4.29
N THR A 3 -10.20 38.08 3.02
CA THR A 3 -11.12 37.49 2.05
C THR A 3 -10.99 35.97 2.11
N ALA A 4 -12.02 35.30 2.64
CA ALA A 4 -12.15 33.85 2.57
C ALA A 4 -12.15 33.47 1.08
N ASP A 5 -11.14 32.68 0.72
CA ASP A 5 -10.90 32.24 -0.65
C ASP A 5 -12.02 31.32 -1.10
N THR A 6 -12.94 31.86 -1.90
CA THR A 6 -14.05 31.13 -2.54
C THR A 6 -13.60 30.14 -3.61
N SER A 7 -12.28 29.90 -3.73
CA SER A 7 -11.66 29.04 -4.76
C SER A 7 -11.43 27.58 -4.34
N ILE A 8 -11.71 27.20 -3.09
CA ILE A 8 -11.34 25.88 -2.52
C ILE A 8 -12.11 24.71 -3.17
N THR A 9 -13.36 24.93 -3.59
CA THR A 9 -14.19 23.88 -4.23
C THR A 9 -13.89 23.66 -5.72
N THR A 10 -13.01 24.46 -6.31
CA THR A 10 -12.69 24.43 -7.75
C THR A 10 -11.35 23.79 -8.09
N LEU A 11 -10.57 23.33 -7.10
CA LEU A 11 -9.27 22.69 -7.38
C LEU A 11 -9.49 21.36 -8.11
N ASP A 12 -8.82 21.20 -9.25
CA ASP A 12 -8.77 19.92 -9.94
C ASP A 12 -7.76 18.94 -9.30
N ALA A 13 -7.77 17.69 -9.73
CA ALA A 13 -6.88 16.66 -9.17
C ALA A 13 -5.40 16.97 -9.43
N VAL A 14 -5.08 17.66 -10.51
CA VAL A 14 -3.71 18.04 -10.85
C VAL A 14 -3.15 19.05 -9.84
N GLU A 15 -3.92 20.12 -9.54
CA GLU A 15 -3.50 21.09 -8.53
C GLU A 15 -3.51 20.50 -7.11
N ILE A 16 -4.45 19.57 -6.81
CA ILE A 16 -4.41 18.83 -5.54
C ILE A 16 -3.12 18.00 -5.46
N THR A 17 -2.73 17.29 -6.50
CA THR A 17 -1.47 16.54 -6.57
C THR A 17 -0.26 17.45 -6.33
N ARG A 18 -0.19 18.59 -7.03
CA ARG A 18 0.91 19.56 -6.89
C ARG A 18 1.03 20.09 -5.46
N ARG A 19 -0.10 20.35 -4.80
CA ARG A 19 -0.10 20.81 -3.40
C ARG A 19 0.28 19.70 -2.42
N LEU A 20 -0.17 18.47 -2.65
CA LEU A 20 0.24 17.33 -1.81
C LEU A 20 1.74 17.07 -1.89
N ILE A 21 2.37 17.19 -3.05
CA ILE A 21 3.81 17.05 -3.22
C ILE A 21 4.59 18.07 -2.38
N ARG A 22 4.06 19.27 -2.16
CA ARG A 22 4.72 20.31 -1.36
C ARG A 22 4.78 20.03 0.14
N PHE A 23 3.97 19.10 0.64
CA PHE A 23 4.09 18.60 1.99
C PHE A 23 5.22 17.56 2.03
N ASP A 24 6.22 17.79 2.87
CA ASP A 24 7.24 16.81 3.17
C ASP A 24 6.65 15.78 4.14
N THR A 25 6.36 14.59 3.59
CA THR A 25 5.77 13.46 4.29
C THR A 25 6.66 12.22 4.19
N ILE A 26 7.99 12.45 4.05
CA ILE A 26 8.96 11.35 4.02
C ILE A 26 8.86 10.53 5.30
N ASN A 27 8.78 9.23 5.13
CA ASN A 27 8.69 8.25 6.19
C ASN A 27 9.85 7.23 6.08
N PRO A 28 10.66 7.04 7.16
CA PRO A 28 10.65 7.75 8.43
C PRO A 28 11.18 9.19 8.34
N PRO A 29 10.81 10.12 9.26
CA PRO A 29 10.02 9.86 10.48
C PRO A 29 8.50 9.88 10.28
N GLY A 30 8.00 10.36 9.12
CA GLY A 30 6.58 10.62 8.86
C GLY A 30 6.14 11.99 9.39
N ASN A 31 5.32 12.70 8.60
CA ASN A 31 4.71 13.99 8.96
C ASN A 31 3.47 14.21 8.09
N GLU A 32 2.57 13.26 8.12
CA GLU A 32 1.43 13.19 7.20
C GLU A 32 0.31 14.16 7.58
N ARG A 33 0.20 14.46 8.87
CA ARG A 33 -0.92 15.24 9.42
C ARG A 33 -1.15 16.59 8.74
N PRO A 34 -0.15 17.43 8.45
CA PRO A 34 -0.36 18.71 7.77
C PRO A 34 -1.00 18.58 6.38
N ALA A 35 -0.59 17.54 5.61
CA ALA A 35 -1.19 17.23 4.31
C ALA A 35 -2.65 16.80 4.46
N LEU A 36 -2.93 15.94 5.44
CA LEU A 36 -4.27 15.46 5.73
C LEU A 36 -5.19 16.56 6.29
N GLU A 37 -4.68 17.48 7.11
CA GLU A 37 -5.43 18.65 7.60
C GLU A 37 -5.84 19.56 6.44
N TRP A 38 -4.96 19.75 5.46
CA TRP A 38 -5.30 20.50 4.26
C TRP A 38 -6.40 19.80 3.44
N LEU A 39 -6.31 18.45 3.25
CA LEU A 39 -7.36 17.68 2.57
C LEU A 39 -8.70 17.70 3.34
N ALA A 40 -8.68 17.60 4.65
CA ALA A 40 -9.87 17.74 5.49
C ALA A 40 -10.56 19.11 5.29
N GLY A 41 -9.74 20.17 5.10
CA GLY A 41 -10.22 21.52 4.77
C GLY A 41 -10.95 21.60 3.42
N LEU A 42 -10.69 20.68 2.47
CA LEU A 42 -11.43 20.57 1.21
C LEU A 42 -12.72 19.76 1.39
N LEU A 43 -12.65 18.66 2.16
CA LEU A 43 -13.72 17.67 2.29
C LEU A 43 -14.85 18.13 3.24
N ALA A 44 -14.50 18.73 4.38
CA ALA A 44 -15.49 19.12 5.38
C ALA A 44 -16.55 20.12 4.84
N PRO A 45 -16.19 21.17 4.09
CA PRO A 45 -17.17 22.08 3.48
C PRO A 45 -18.07 21.41 2.44
N ALA A 46 -17.63 20.30 1.84
CA ALA A 46 -18.42 19.52 0.88
C ALA A 46 -19.38 18.52 1.56
N GLY A 47 -19.46 18.52 2.89
CA GLY A 47 -20.40 17.70 3.67
C GLY A 47 -19.84 16.39 4.18
N PHE A 48 -18.52 16.20 4.12
CA PHE A 48 -17.88 15.03 4.74
C PHE A 48 -17.76 15.18 6.25
N GLU A 49 -18.12 14.14 6.97
CA GLU A 49 -17.82 13.96 8.39
C GLU A 49 -16.37 13.52 8.54
N ILE A 50 -15.57 14.33 9.24
CA ILE A 50 -14.13 14.10 9.39
C ILE A 50 -13.84 13.46 10.73
N THR A 51 -13.09 12.37 10.72
CA THR A 51 -12.61 11.68 11.91
C THR A 51 -11.10 11.46 11.81
N TRP A 52 -10.41 11.66 12.92
CA TRP A 52 -8.96 11.52 13.03
C TRP A 52 -8.59 10.31 13.87
N GLN A 53 -7.61 9.55 13.41
CA GLN A 53 -6.94 8.55 14.23
C GLN A 53 -5.47 8.95 14.41
N PRO A 54 -5.08 9.47 15.61
CA PRO A 54 -3.69 9.85 15.88
C PRO A 54 -2.76 8.62 15.88
N LEU A 55 -1.57 8.78 15.30
CA LEU A 55 -0.52 7.74 15.22
C LEU A 55 0.80 8.18 15.86
N GLY A 56 0.81 9.35 16.51
CA GLY A 56 1.97 9.97 17.10
C GLY A 56 2.10 11.44 16.73
N GLU A 57 3.23 12.05 17.08
CA GLU A 57 3.49 13.45 16.75
C GLU A 57 3.61 13.62 15.23
N GLY A 58 2.87 14.58 14.67
CA GLY A 58 2.85 14.86 13.23
C GLY A 58 2.17 13.81 12.36
N ARG A 59 1.65 12.72 12.93
CA ARG A 59 1.11 11.56 12.21
C ARG A 59 -0.35 11.26 12.58
N ALA A 60 -1.17 10.96 11.59
CA ALA A 60 -2.56 10.51 11.78
C ALA A 60 -3.09 9.83 10.52
N ASN A 61 -4.13 9.03 10.67
CA ASN A 61 -5.04 8.71 9.57
C ASN A 61 -6.18 9.73 9.53
N LEU A 62 -6.66 10.03 8.32
CA LEU A 62 -7.87 10.81 8.08
C LEU A 62 -8.95 9.90 7.52
N LEU A 63 -10.09 9.82 8.21
CA LEU A 63 -11.30 9.18 7.73
C LEU A 63 -12.33 10.24 7.42
N ALA A 64 -12.85 10.24 6.19
CA ALA A 64 -13.87 11.16 5.77
C ALA A 64 -15.07 10.37 5.24
N ARG A 65 -16.25 10.59 5.82
CA ARG A 65 -17.50 9.92 5.47
C ARG A 65 -18.48 10.92 4.86
N LEU A 66 -18.94 10.62 3.66
CA LEU A 66 -20.07 11.30 3.03
C LEU A 66 -21.31 10.43 3.19
N PRO A 67 -22.30 10.83 4.02
CA PRO A 67 -23.50 10.03 4.24
C PRO A 67 -24.34 9.86 2.97
N ALA A 68 -25.01 8.72 2.86
CA ALA A 68 -26.08 8.53 1.90
C ALA A 68 -27.17 9.59 2.10
N THR A 69 -27.85 9.99 1.04
CA THR A 69 -28.99 10.92 1.07
C THR A 69 -30.32 10.18 1.01
N MET A 70 -30.27 8.91 0.65
CA MET A 70 -31.40 7.98 0.63
C MET A 70 -31.19 6.90 1.70
N THR A 71 -32.20 6.08 1.97
CA THR A 71 -32.02 4.88 2.80
C THR A 71 -30.95 3.99 2.16
N PRO A 72 -29.86 3.67 2.87
CA PRO A 72 -28.80 2.86 2.30
C PRO A 72 -29.28 1.48 1.86
N THR A 73 -28.97 1.08 0.64
CA THR A 73 -29.30 -0.23 0.06
C THR A 73 -28.13 -1.19 0.07
N ARG A 74 -26.92 -0.69 0.33
CA ARG A 74 -25.69 -1.45 0.40
C ARG A 74 -24.67 -0.81 1.35
N ALA A 75 -23.62 -1.56 1.69
CA ALA A 75 -22.51 -1.07 2.50
C ALA A 75 -21.70 0.02 1.73
N PRO A 76 -20.90 0.85 2.42
CA PRO A 76 -20.16 1.95 1.82
C PRO A 76 -19.21 1.54 0.68
N LEU A 77 -19.01 2.45 -0.29
CA LEU A 77 -17.83 2.44 -1.14
C LEU A 77 -16.69 3.11 -0.39
N VAL A 78 -15.52 2.46 -0.34
CA VAL A 78 -14.31 3.01 0.27
C VAL A 78 -13.28 3.31 -0.82
N LEU A 79 -12.76 4.53 -0.85
CA LEU A 79 -11.56 4.93 -1.60
C LEU A 79 -10.43 5.12 -0.60
N SER A 80 -9.27 4.52 -0.83
CA SER A 80 -8.14 4.59 0.08
C SER A 80 -6.84 4.91 -0.65
N GLY A 81 -5.93 5.57 0.08
CA GLY A 81 -4.58 5.83 -0.35
C GLY A 81 -3.75 6.46 0.77
N HIS A 82 -2.43 6.27 0.70
CA HIS A 82 -1.49 6.83 1.66
C HIS A 82 -0.93 8.18 1.23
N VAL A 83 -0.46 8.96 2.19
CA VAL A 83 0.13 10.28 1.92
C VAL A 83 1.59 10.38 2.31
N ASP A 84 2.13 9.39 3.05
CA ASP A 84 3.57 9.28 3.27
C ASP A 84 4.32 8.89 2.00
N THR A 85 5.62 9.05 2.02
CA THR A 85 6.50 8.76 0.88
C THR A 85 7.83 8.25 1.37
N VAL A 86 8.52 7.45 0.55
CA VAL A 86 9.90 7.03 0.82
C VAL A 86 10.89 8.20 0.76
N PRO A 87 12.10 8.07 1.34
CA PRO A 87 13.20 9.04 1.19
C PRO A 87 13.56 9.33 -0.28
N LEU A 88 14.18 10.48 -0.50
CA LEU A 88 14.51 10.98 -1.86
C LEU A 88 15.57 10.15 -2.59
N GLY A 89 16.31 9.30 -1.86
CA GLY A 89 17.49 8.61 -2.39
C GLY A 89 18.73 9.51 -2.46
N ASN A 90 19.82 8.97 -3.00
CA ASN A 90 21.12 9.66 -3.05
C ASN A 90 21.42 10.30 -4.42
N ALA A 91 20.67 9.98 -5.45
CA ALA A 91 20.84 10.57 -6.77
C ALA A 91 20.29 12.01 -6.80
N PRO A 92 20.96 12.93 -7.51
CA PRO A 92 20.46 14.31 -7.62
C PRO A 92 19.17 14.36 -8.46
N TRP A 93 18.18 15.10 -7.95
CA TRP A 93 16.94 15.36 -8.68
C TRP A 93 17.15 16.47 -9.71
N SER A 94 16.56 16.32 -10.89
CA SER A 94 16.59 17.34 -11.96
C SER A 94 15.66 18.53 -11.69
N VAL A 95 14.72 18.38 -10.75
CA VAL A 95 13.79 19.41 -10.26
C VAL A 95 13.68 19.31 -8.73
N PRO A 96 13.30 20.40 -8.03
CA PRO A 96 13.04 20.30 -6.59
C PRO A 96 11.95 19.29 -6.27
N PRO A 97 12.21 18.24 -5.44
CA PRO A 97 11.32 17.10 -5.26
C PRO A 97 10.03 17.41 -4.50
N HIS A 98 9.95 18.55 -3.81
CA HIS A 98 8.76 18.99 -3.05
C HIS A 98 8.09 20.25 -3.62
N GLU A 99 8.28 20.56 -4.90
CA GLU A 99 7.62 21.72 -5.52
C GLU A 99 6.43 21.38 -6.41
N GLY A 100 6.28 20.11 -6.83
CA GLY A 100 5.23 19.70 -7.76
C GLY A 100 5.38 20.41 -9.12
N VAL A 101 6.59 20.33 -9.69
CA VAL A 101 6.94 21.05 -10.93
C VAL A 101 6.17 20.44 -12.10
N GLU A 102 5.43 21.27 -12.81
CA GLU A 102 4.79 20.89 -14.07
C GLU A 102 5.75 21.13 -15.24
N ARG A 103 6.01 20.09 -16.02
CA ARG A 103 6.85 20.15 -17.22
C ARG A 103 6.44 19.04 -18.20
N ASP A 104 6.29 19.39 -19.46
CA ASP A 104 6.02 18.45 -20.56
C ASP A 104 4.81 17.53 -20.31
N GLY A 105 3.72 18.07 -19.74
CA GLY A 105 2.50 17.30 -19.44
C GLY A 105 2.61 16.37 -18.24
N ARG A 106 3.62 16.56 -17.37
CA ARG A 106 3.92 15.75 -16.20
C ARG A 106 4.05 16.61 -14.95
N ILE A 107 3.67 16.05 -13.83
CA ILE A 107 3.92 16.62 -12.51
C ILE A 107 5.06 15.84 -11.85
N TYR A 108 6.16 16.51 -11.61
CA TYR A 108 7.36 15.95 -10.98
C TYR A 108 7.38 16.21 -9.48
N GLY A 109 7.84 15.23 -8.72
CA GLY A 109 8.12 15.33 -7.30
C GLY A 109 7.98 14.01 -6.56
N ARG A 110 8.52 13.91 -5.35
CA ARG A 110 8.37 12.72 -4.52
C ARG A 110 6.91 12.53 -4.14
N GLY A 111 6.39 11.32 -4.37
CA GLY A 111 4.99 10.98 -4.20
C GLY A 111 4.10 11.34 -5.41
N ALA A 112 4.67 11.84 -6.50
CA ALA A 112 3.88 12.17 -7.69
C ALA A 112 3.23 10.93 -8.30
N SER A 113 3.94 9.81 -8.32
CA SER A 113 3.44 8.50 -8.74
C SER A 113 2.87 7.73 -7.54
N ASP A 114 3.64 7.62 -6.47
CA ASP A 114 3.38 6.78 -5.31
C ASP A 114 3.17 7.61 -4.04
N MET A 115 1.89 7.87 -3.60
CA MET A 115 0.68 7.77 -4.42
C MET A 115 -0.19 9.03 -4.29
N LYS A 116 0.46 10.22 -4.14
CA LYS A 116 -0.27 11.49 -3.92
C LYS A 116 -1.19 11.87 -5.10
N SER A 117 -0.85 11.46 -6.33
CA SER A 117 -1.76 11.63 -7.48
C SER A 117 -3.01 10.75 -7.38
N GLY A 118 -2.88 9.52 -6.87
CA GLY A 118 -3.99 8.64 -6.57
C GLY A 118 -4.90 9.20 -5.48
N VAL A 119 -4.30 9.70 -4.39
CA VAL A 119 -5.03 10.41 -3.32
C VAL A 119 -5.77 11.63 -3.88
N ALA A 120 -5.11 12.41 -4.74
CA ALA A 120 -5.73 13.57 -5.36
C ALA A 120 -6.94 13.20 -6.24
N ALA A 121 -6.82 12.10 -7.01
CA ALA A 121 -7.91 11.56 -7.81
C ALA A 121 -9.09 11.11 -6.93
N CYS A 122 -8.82 10.39 -5.82
CA CYS A 122 -9.84 10.00 -4.84
C CYS A 122 -10.57 11.22 -4.24
N VAL A 123 -9.82 12.21 -3.78
CA VAL A 123 -10.39 13.42 -3.15
C VAL A 123 -11.21 14.21 -4.16
N ARG A 124 -10.70 14.43 -5.38
CA ARG A 124 -11.46 15.17 -6.40
C ARG A 124 -12.72 14.41 -6.80
N ALA A 125 -12.64 13.11 -7.05
CA ALA A 125 -13.81 12.29 -7.33
C ALA A 125 -14.84 12.33 -6.19
N ALA A 126 -14.40 12.27 -4.94
CA ALA A 126 -15.27 12.36 -3.78
C ALA A 126 -15.99 13.71 -3.69
N LEU A 127 -15.30 14.82 -3.99
CA LEU A 127 -15.90 16.16 -4.05
C LEU A 127 -16.95 16.27 -5.16
N ASP A 128 -16.70 15.68 -6.34
CA ASP A 128 -17.68 15.66 -7.45
C ASP A 128 -18.90 14.81 -7.10
N LEU A 129 -18.71 13.69 -6.42
CA LEU A 129 -19.79 12.82 -5.94
C LEU A 129 -20.60 13.45 -4.81
N ALA A 130 -19.99 14.31 -3.99
CA ALA A 130 -20.68 15.04 -2.92
C ALA A 130 -21.75 16.01 -3.47
N ALA A 131 -21.54 16.57 -4.65
CA ALA A 131 -22.49 17.45 -5.31
C ALA A 131 -23.78 16.75 -5.79
N ARG A 132 -23.84 15.40 -5.77
CA ARG A 132 -25.01 14.65 -6.21
C ARG A 132 -26.08 14.59 -5.13
N PRO A 133 -27.36 14.80 -5.50
CA PRO A 133 -28.45 14.79 -4.54
C PRO A 133 -28.91 13.39 -4.12
N ASP A 134 -28.62 12.36 -4.91
CA ASP A 134 -29.13 11.00 -4.78
C ASP A 134 -27.98 10.00 -4.56
N ARG A 135 -27.79 9.59 -3.31
CA ARG A 135 -26.80 8.57 -2.93
C ARG A 135 -27.48 7.48 -2.09
N SER A 136 -27.45 6.24 -2.61
CA SER A 136 -28.04 5.06 -1.97
C SER A 136 -27.04 4.29 -1.07
N ALA A 137 -25.81 4.77 -0.94
CA ALA A 137 -24.80 4.26 -0.02
C ALA A 137 -23.89 5.41 0.46
N ASP A 138 -23.18 5.19 1.55
CA ASP A 138 -22.15 6.11 2.00
C ASP A 138 -20.92 6.00 1.07
N LEU A 139 -20.22 7.12 0.91
CA LEU A 139 -18.87 7.16 0.36
C LEU A 139 -17.88 7.44 1.50
N ARG A 140 -16.82 6.68 1.58
CA ARG A 140 -15.78 6.87 2.58
C ARG A 140 -14.43 7.05 1.94
N LEU A 141 -13.62 7.95 2.48
CA LEU A 141 -12.21 8.07 2.20
C LEU A 141 -11.43 7.59 3.42
N ILE A 142 -10.42 6.75 3.21
CA ILE A 142 -9.41 6.38 4.19
C ILE A 142 -8.08 6.88 3.65
N LEU A 143 -7.57 7.97 4.21
CA LEU A 143 -6.29 8.54 3.84
C LEU A 143 -5.30 8.21 4.95
N SER A 144 -4.40 7.28 4.66
CA SER A 144 -3.53 6.64 5.64
C SER A 144 -2.17 7.31 5.74
N ALA A 145 -1.51 7.04 6.85
CA ALA A 145 -0.12 7.34 7.12
C ALA A 145 0.66 6.04 7.30
N GLY A 146 1.93 5.99 6.91
CA GLY A 146 2.83 4.88 7.23
C GLY A 146 2.63 3.62 6.40
N GLU A 147 2.18 3.73 5.16
CA GLU A 147 2.14 2.60 4.24
C GLU A 147 3.55 2.13 3.90
N GLU A 148 4.44 3.06 3.57
CA GLU A 148 5.82 2.86 3.12
C GLU A 148 6.75 2.21 4.15
N THR A 149 6.30 2.11 5.41
CA THR A 149 7.01 1.43 6.50
C THR A 149 6.33 0.14 6.96
N GLY A 150 5.33 -0.33 6.20
CA GLY A 150 4.62 -1.58 6.49
C GLY A 150 3.18 -1.39 6.91
N CYS A 151 2.47 -0.46 6.29
CA CYS A 151 1.02 -0.23 6.48
C CYS A 151 0.62 0.14 7.93
N ASP A 152 1.51 0.81 8.68
CA ASP A 152 1.34 1.12 10.11
C ASP A 152 -0.01 1.77 10.42
N GLY A 153 -0.43 2.71 9.58
CA GLY A 153 -1.69 3.45 9.76
C GLY A 153 -2.91 2.54 9.69
N VAL A 154 -3.02 1.75 8.63
CA VAL A 154 -4.19 0.88 8.47
C VAL A 154 -4.14 -0.33 9.41
N ILE A 155 -2.96 -0.78 9.86
CA ILE A 155 -2.83 -1.76 10.94
C ILE A 155 -3.40 -1.21 12.25
N ALA A 156 -3.12 0.05 12.56
CA ALA A 156 -3.72 0.71 13.72
C ALA A 156 -5.24 0.88 13.55
N LEU A 157 -5.70 1.21 12.33
CA LEU A 157 -7.11 1.36 12.02
C LEU A 157 -7.87 0.04 12.13
N ALA A 158 -7.32 -1.06 11.65
CA ALA A 158 -7.93 -2.39 11.72
C ALA A 158 -8.21 -2.87 13.15
N LYS A 159 -7.44 -2.38 14.14
CA LYS A 159 -7.64 -2.66 15.57
C LYS A 159 -8.81 -1.88 16.18
N ASP A 160 -9.24 -0.79 15.54
CA ASP A 160 -10.38 0.02 15.96
C ASP A 160 -11.58 -0.23 15.04
N THR A 161 -12.28 -1.34 15.27
CA THR A 161 -13.41 -1.77 14.43
C THR A 161 -14.57 -0.79 14.43
N ALA A 162 -14.74 0.03 15.49
CA ALA A 162 -15.76 1.05 15.54
C ALA A 162 -15.46 2.21 14.59
N LEU A 163 -14.19 2.61 14.50
CA LEU A 163 -13.71 3.63 13.59
C LEU A 163 -13.63 3.11 12.14
N LEU A 164 -13.12 1.90 11.96
CA LEU A 164 -13.01 1.24 10.66
C LEU A 164 -14.39 1.11 10.00
N GLY A 165 -15.42 0.62 10.72
CA GLY A 165 -16.76 0.41 10.21
C GLY A 165 -16.83 -0.72 9.17
N THR A 166 -17.62 -0.52 8.09
CA THR A 166 -17.87 -1.52 7.04
C THR A 166 -17.53 -0.98 5.66
N ALA A 167 -17.29 -1.89 4.71
CA ALA A 167 -17.15 -1.60 3.28
C ALA A 167 -17.91 -2.63 2.46
N GLY A 168 -18.52 -2.21 1.36
CA GLY A 168 -19.12 -3.11 0.38
C GLY A 168 -18.24 -3.29 -0.86
N ALA A 169 -17.34 -2.34 -1.10
CA ALA A 169 -16.27 -2.42 -2.08
C ALA A 169 -15.14 -1.48 -1.69
N LEU A 170 -13.91 -1.79 -2.13
CA LEU A 170 -12.71 -1.04 -1.79
C LEU A 170 -11.92 -0.72 -3.08
N ILE A 171 -11.47 0.52 -3.20
CA ILE A 171 -10.53 0.96 -4.22
C ILE A 171 -9.29 1.50 -3.52
N ILE A 172 -8.12 0.95 -3.87
CA ILE A 172 -6.82 1.44 -3.44
C ILE A 172 -6.18 2.18 -4.61
N ALA A 173 -5.87 3.46 -4.43
CA ALA A 173 -5.46 4.34 -5.53
C ALA A 173 -3.95 4.32 -5.81
N GLU A 174 -3.34 3.14 -5.71
CA GLU A 174 -1.91 2.88 -5.95
C GLU A 174 -1.50 3.06 -7.41
N PRO A 175 -0.22 3.32 -7.70
CA PRO A 175 0.25 3.51 -9.06
C PRO A 175 0.09 2.25 -9.91
N THR A 176 -0.75 2.31 -10.93
CA THR A 176 -1.03 1.20 -11.85
C THR A 176 -1.10 1.62 -13.32
N ASP A 177 -0.70 2.86 -13.65
CA ASP A 177 -0.92 3.43 -14.99
C ASP A 177 -2.42 3.39 -15.39
N ASN A 178 -3.33 3.60 -14.43
CA ASN A 178 -4.78 3.45 -14.59
C ASN A 178 -5.25 2.04 -14.98
N ARG A 179 -4.43 1.01 -14.80
CA ARG A 179 -4.84 -0.38 -15.00
C ARG A 179 -5.66 -0.86 -13.80
N PRO A 180 -6.84 -1.43 -14.03
CA PRO A 180 -7.67 -1.98 -12.97
C PRO A 180 -7.15 -3.38 -12.58
N LEU A 181 -6.26 -3.46 -11.59
CA LEU A 181 -5.62 -4.69 -11.13
C LEU A 181 -6.51 -5.46 -10.16
N LEU A 182 -6.42 -6.79 -10.22
CA LEU A 182 -7.22 -7.74 -9.44
C LEU A 182 -6.72 -7.93 -7.99
N GLY A 183 -5.59 -7.36 -7.63
CA GLY A 183 -4.96 -7.52 -6.32
C GLY A 183 -3.44 -7.53 -6.38
N HIS A 184 -2.80 -8.16 -5.39
CA HIS A 184 -1.34 -8.33 -5.29
C HIS A 184 -0.99 -9.55 -4.44
N LYS A 185 0.25 -10.06 -4.58
CA LYS A 185 0.79 -11.08 -3.68
C LYS A 185 0.94 -10.53 -2.27
N GLY A 186 0.92 -11.43 -1.29
CA GLY A 186 1.36 -11.14 0.06
C GLY A 186 2.87 -10.98 0.14
N ALA A 187 3.34 -10.44 1.26
CA ALA A 187 4.75 -10.36 1.62
C ALA A 187 4.93 -10.83 3.07
N LEU A 188 5.81 -11.81 3.26
CA LEU A 188 6.25 -12.28 4.56
C LEU A 188 7.77 -12.17 4.59
N TRP A 189 8.30 -11.20 5.35
CA TRP A 189 9.73 -11.00 5.52
C TRP A 189 10.17 -11.45 6.88
N LEU A 190 11.19 -12.29 6.91
CA LEU A 190 11.66 -12.93 8.13
C LEU A 190 13.17 -12.71 8.31
N ASN A 191 13.61 -12.53 9.55
CA ASN A 191 14.98 -12.76 9.98
C ASN A 191 15.05 -14.09 10.73
N LEU A 192 15.89 -15.00 10.27
CA LEU A 192 16.20 -16.25 10.95
C LEU A 192 17.52 -16.09 11.71
N HIS A 193 17.47 -16.09 13.04
CA HIS A 193 18.62 -15.90 13.90
C HIS A 193 19.16 -17.25 14.37
N HIS A 194 20.40 -17.55 13.97
CA HIS A 194 21.12 -18.73 14.36
C HIS A 194 22.14 -18.39 15.46
N SER A 195 21.90 -18.93 16.65
CA SER A 195 22.81 -18.76 17.78
C SER A 195 23.96 -19.74 17.73
N GLY A 196 25.14 -19.30 18.14
CA GLY A 196 26.34 -20.10 18.28
C GLY A 196 26.97 -19.96 19.68
N VAL A 197 28.24 -20.33 19.77
CA VAL A 197 29.10 -20.10 20.93
C VAL A 197 30.47 -19.69 20.42
N THR A 198 30.92 -18.50 20.83
CA THR A 198 32.22 -17.99 20.38
C THR A 198 33.38 -18.81 20.96
N ALA A 199 34.44 -18.98 20.19
CA ALA A 199 35.69 -19.55 20.60
C ALA A 199 36.84 -19.02 19.72
N HIS A 200 38.06 -19.22 20.13
CA HIS A 200 39.22 -18.87 19.29
C HIS A 200 39.24 -19.74 18.03
N GLY A 201 39.46 -19.13 16.86
CA GLY A 201 39.39 -19.81 15.56
C GLY A 201 40.37 -21.02 15.39
N SER A 202 41.42 -21.12 16.23
CA SER A 202 42.30 -22.29 16.28
C SER A 202 41.81 -23.43 17.17
N MET A 203 40.69 -23.22 17.90
CA MET A 203 40.07 -24.22 18.78
C MET A 203 38.53 -24.23 18.52
N PRO A 204 38.11 -24.48 17.27
CA PRO A 204 36.69 -24.36 16.89
C PRO A 204 35.80 -25.38 17.62
N GLU A 205 36.37 -26.49 18.07
CA GLU A 205 35.67 -27.53 18.86
C GLU A 205 35.18 -27.05 20.21
N LYS A 206 35.67 -25.91 20.72
CA LYS A 206 35.23 -25.27 21.97
C LYS A 206 34.07 -24.31 21.75
N GLY A 207 33.73 -24.04 20.50
CA GLY A 207 32.60 -23.18 20.12
C GLY A 207 31.48 -23.95 19.42
N ARG A 208 30.45 -23.20 19.02
CA ARG A 208 29.40 -23.63 18.09
C ARG A 208 29.25 -22.57 17.02
N ASN A 209 29.60 -22.92 15.80
CA ASN A 209 29.58 -21.95 14.69
C ASN A 209 28.17 -21.72 14.16
N ALA A 210 27.64 -20.51 14.33
CA ALA A 210 26.31 -20.10 13.87
C ALA A 210 26.16 -20.15 12.34
N ILE A 211 27.25 -19.98 11.59
CA ILE A 211 27.23 -20.06 10.11
C ILE A 211 26.76 -21.45 9.66
N PHE A 212 27.15 -22.52 10.32
CA PHE A 212 26.72 -23.87 9.93
C PHE A 212 25.19 -24.04 10.13
N GLY A 213 24.61 -23.41 11.17
CA GLY A 213 23.16 -23.37 11.36
C GLY A 213 22.46 -22.63 10.23
N ALA A 214 22.97 -21.45 9.88
CA ALA A 214 22.43 -20.69 8.74
C ALA A 214 22.53 -21.46 7.41
N CYS A 215 23.65 -22.14 7.15
CA CYS A 215 23.81 -22.99 5.96
C CYS A 215 22.79 -24.13 5.92
N ALA A 216 22.49 -24.76 7.05
CA ALA A 216 21.48 -25.81 7.13
C ALA A 216 20.06 -25.25 6.80
N SER A 217 19.72 -24.09 7.34
CA SER A 217 18.45 -23.42 6.99
C SER A 217 18.36 -23.00 5.53
N ILE A 218 19.46 -22.49 4.95
CA ILE A 218 19.54 -22.17 3.52
C ILE A 218 19.22 -23.40 2.66
N GLU A 219 19.83 -24.55 3.00
CA GLU A 219 19.60 -25.78 2.22
C GLU A 219 18.17 -26.32 2.42
N ALA A 220 17.61 -26.21 3.62
CA ALA A 220 16.24 -26.59 3.90
C ALA A 220 15.23 -25.70 3.13
N LEU A 221 15.43 -24.39 3.16
CA LEU A 221 14.54 -23.42 2.50
C LEU A 221 14.66 -23.45 0.96
N ARG A 222 15.85 -23.73 0.43
CA ARG A 222 16.09 -23.89 -1.01
C ARG A 222 15.20 -24.96 -1.63
N ASN A 223 14.86 -25.99 -0.87
CA ASN A 223 14.08 -27.14 -1.32
C ASN A 223 12.65 -27.15 -0.72
N LEU A 224 12.25 -26.06 -0.06
CA LEU A 224 10.94 -25.97 0.56
C LEU A 224 9.82 -25.97 -0.50
N ASP A 225 8.95 -26.97 -0.42
CA ASP A 225 7.70 -26.99 -1.17
C ASP A 225 6.56 -26.47 -0.29
N PHE A 226 5.89 -25.43 -0.72
CA PHE A 226 4.74 -24.87 0.00
C PHE A 226 3.46 -25.72 -0.16
N GLY A 227 3.47 -26.78 -0.96
CA GLY A 227 2.39 -27.74 -1.07
C GLY A 227 1.12 -27.20 -1.75
N VAL A 228 1.15 -26.03 -2.34
CA VAL A 228 0.01 -25.41 -3.03
C VAL A 228 0.29 -25.23 -4.52
N ARG A 229 -0.79 -25.21 -5.31
CA ARG A 229 -0.69 -24.95 -6.75
C ARG A 229 -0.42 -23.47 -6.99
N ALA A 230 0.25 -23.20 -8.12
CA ALA A 230 0.41 -21.82 -8.59
C ALA A 230 -0.97 -21.19 -8.86
N HIS A 231 -1.17 -19.97 -8.33
CA HIS A 231 -2.36 -19.18 -8.61
C HIS A 231 -2.42 -18.83 -10.12
N PRO A 232 -3.58 -18.94 -10.78
CA PRO A 232 -3.71 -18.80 -12.24
C PRO A 232 -3.27 -17.41 -12.75
N VAL A 233 -3.40 -16.36 -11.94
CA VAL A 233 -3.02 -14.99 -12.31
C VAL A 233 -1.68 -14.59 -11.68
N MET A 234 -1.49 -14.84 -10.38
CA MET A 234 -0.29 -14.42 -9.64
C MET A 234 0.92 -15.33 -9.85
N GLY A 235 0.70 -16.55 -10.39
CA GLY A 235 1.76 -17.55 -10.46
C GLY A 235 2.07 -18.23 -9.11
N PRO A 236 3.24 -18.87 -8.96
CA PRO A 236 3.59 -19.60 -7.75
C PRO A 236 3.96 -18.65 -6.59
N ILE A 237 3.90 -19.19 -5.38
CA ILE A 237 4.58 -18.60 -4.22
C ILE A 237 6.08 -18.55 -4.53
N THR A 238 6.75 -17.48 -4.10
CA THR A 238 8.19 -17.34 -4.28
C THR A 238 8.88 -17.17 -2.94
N LEU A 239 10.08 -17.72 -2.82
CA LEU A 239 10.97 -17.54 -1.67
C LEU A 239 12.32 -17.04 -2.18
N ASN A 240 12.81 -15.96 -1.61
CA ASN A 240 14.10 -15.38 -1.87
C ASN A 240 14.91 -15.25 -0.57
N LEU A 241 16.15 -15.72 -0.59
CA LEU A 241 17.12 -15.50 0.49
C LEU A 241 17.86 -14.21 0.17
N GLY A 242 17.44 -13.10 0.81
CA GLY A 242 17.86 -11.75 0.44
C GLY A 242 19.17 -11.32 1.07
N THR A 243 19.43 -11.70 2.32
CA THR A 243 20.61 -11.28 3.09
C THR A 243 21.14 -12.40 3.96
N LEU A 244 22.47 -12.39 4.21
CA LEU A 244 23.12 -13.24 5.21
C LEU A 244 24.23 -12.44 5.89
N HIS A 245 24.11 -12.25 7.19
CA HIS A 245 25.10 -11.56 8.01
C HIS A 245 25.60 -12.51 9.11
N ALA A 246 26.92 -12.71 9.21
CA ALA A 246 27.46 -13.63 10.19
C ALA A 246 28.90 -13.28 10.59
N GLY A 247 29.23 -13.46 11.89
CA GLY A 247 30.56 -13.28 12.44
C GLY A 247 31.03 -11.83 12.51
N LEU A 248 32.07 -11.58 13.29
CA LEU A 248 32.68 -10.25 13.49
C LEU A 248 34.08 -10.16 12.94
N ASN A 249 34.83 -11.27 12.97
CA ASN A 249 36.21 -11.36 12.50
C ASN A 249 36.55 -12.81 12.10
N ILE A 250 37.67 -13.00 11.36
CA ILE A 250 38.03 -14.28 10.78
C ILE A 250 38.62 -15.30 11.79
N ASN A 251 39.12 -14.82 12.94
CA ASN A 251 39.81 -15.67 13.91
C ASN A 251 38.98 -16.01 15.16
N SER A 252 37.68 -15.81 15.09
CA SER A 252 36.71 -16.24 16.13
C SER A 252 35.63 -17.11 15.51
N VAL A 253 35.14 -18.09 16.27
CA VAL A 253 33.94 -18.85 15.92
C VAL A 253 32.73 -17.92 16.02
N PRO A 254 31.92 -17.75 14.97
CA PRO A 254 30.74 -16.91 14.99
C PRO A 254 29.66 -17.43 15.95
N ASP A 255 29.16 -16.56 16.80
CA ASP A 255 28.09 -16.85 17.78
C ASP A 255 26.71 -16.36 17.31
N LEU A 256 26.65 -15.63 16.20
CA LEU A 256 25.40 -15.19 15.58
C LEU A 256 25.53 -15.23 14.04
N ALA A 257 24.46 -15.72 13.39
CA ALA A 257 24.22 -15.55 11.97
C ALA A 257 22.73 -15.21 11.76
N THR A 258 22.45 -14.22 10.94
CA THR A 258 21.10 -13.79 10.60
C THR A 258 20.86 -13.93 9.10
N LEU A 259 19.84 -14.71 8.73
CA LEU A 259 19.42 -14.95 7.35
C LEU A 259 18.10 -14.22 7.10
N GLY A 260 18.09 -13.26 6.16
CA GLY A 260 16.90 -12.55 5.72
C GLY A 260 16.17 -13.30 4.60
N VAL A 261 14.88 -13.51 4.75
CA VAL A 261 14.01 -14.27 3.84
C VAL A 261 12.83 -13.41 3.40
N ASP A 262 12.56 -13.36 2.09
CA ASP A 262 11.39 -12.73 1.48
C ASP A 262 10.51 -13.81 0.84
N ILE A 263 9.28 -13.96 1.34
CA ILE A 263 8.30 -14.89 0.79
C ILE A 263 7.13 -14.09 0.24
N ARG A 264 6.75 -14.37 -1.03
CA ARG A 264 5.58 -13.77 -1.66
C ARG A 264 4.49 -14.83 -1.77
N THR A 265 3.50 -14.70 -0.89
CA THR A 265 2.36 -15.62 -0.80
C THR A 265 1.27 -15.29 -1.82
N THR A 266 0.34 -16.22 -2.00
CA THR A 266 -0.87 -16.08 -2.81
C THR A 266 -2.09 -16.46 -1.96
N PRO A 267 -3.32 -16.19 -2.38
CA PRO A 267 -4.52 -16.52 -1.58
C PRO A 267 -4.65 -18.01 -1.19
N GLU A 268 -3.92 -18.90 -1.89
CA GLU A 268 -3.94 -20.35 -1.59
C GLU A 268 -3.20 -20.75 -0.33
N LEU A 269 -2.31 -19.86 0.19
CA LEU A 269 -1.55 -20.09 1.42
C LEU A 269 -1.39 -18.79 2.19
N SER A 270 -1.92 -18.76 3.41
CA SER A 270 -1.75 -17.60 4.29
C SER A 270 -0.29 -17.41 4.72
N ASN A 271 0.08 -16.19 5.11
CA ASN A 271 1.40 -15.94 5.67
C ASN A 271 1.66 -16.74 6.95
N ALA A 272 0.62 -16.96 7.77
CA ALA A 272 0.71 -17.79 8.96
C ALA A 272 1.07 -19.26 8.62
N ASP A 273 0.39 -19.86 7.64
CA ASP A 273 0.70 -21.23 7.20
C ASP A 273 2.10 -21.31 6.56
N ALA A 274 2.49 -20.27 5.79
CA ALA A 274 3.84 -20.19 5.21
C ALA A 274 4.92 -20.10 6.30
N LEU A 275 4.67 -19.34 7.37
CA LEU A 275 5.57 -19.25 8.53
C LEU A 275 5.68 -20.59 9.27
N GLU A 276 4.58 -21.33 9.42
CA GLU A 276 4.62 -22.68 10.01
C GLU A 276 5.47 -23.64 9.17
N LEU A 277 5.33 -23.61 7.84
CA LEU A 277 6.15 -24.43 6.94
C LEU A 277 7.64 -24.08 7.03
N VAL A 278 7.97 -22.78 7.07
CA VAL A 278 9.36 -22.31 7.28
C VAL A 278 9.89 -22.80 8.62
N THR A 279 9.12 -22.60 9.70
CA THR A 279 9.50 -23.02 11.05
C THR A 279 9.77 -24.52 11.13
N ALA A 280 8.91 -25.32 10.53
CA ALA A 280 9.09 -26.78 10.45
C ALA A 280 10.36 -27.17 9.64
N ALA A 281 10.64 -26.45 8.56
CA ALA A 281 11.81 -26.73 7.72
C ALA A 281 13.14 -26.39 8.39
N VAL A 282 13.23 -25.25 9.09
CA VAL A 282 14.49 -24.78 9.69
C VAL A 282 14.71 -25.34 11.10
N GLY A 283 13.67 -25.83 11.77
CA GLY A 283 13.70 -26.44 13.11
C GLY A 283 13.46 -25.45 14.25
N ALA A 284 13.09 -26.00 15.40
CA ALA A 284 12.65 -25.23 16.59
C ALA A 284 13.77 -24.45 17.30
N ASP A 285 15.02 -24.72 16.99
CA ASP A 285 16.20 -24.05 17.60
C ASP A 285 16.52 -22.71 16.92
N VAL A 286 15.82 -22.38 15.82
CA VAL A 286 16.00 -21.12 15.09
C VAL A 286 14.99 -20.09 15.61
N ASP A 287 15.51 -18.96 16.06
CA ASP A 287 14.67 -17.82 16.44
C ASP A 287 14.24 -17.04 15.17
N ILE A 288 12.94 -16.93 14.95
CA ILE A 288 12.36 -16.30 13.76
C ILE A 288 11.69 -14.99 14.14
N GLU A 289 12.24 -13.90 13.67
CA GLU A 289 11.66 -12.56 13.76
C GLU A 289 10.87 -12.26 12.48
N THR A 290 9.59 -11.90 12.63
CA THR A 290 8.78 -11.41 11.51
C THR A 290 8.96 -9.89 11.36
N LEU A 291 9.47 -9.46 10.19
CA LEU A 291 9.66 -8.05 9.86
C LEU A 291 8.44 -7.45 9.16
N THR A 292 7.80 -8.24 8.29
CA THR A 292 6.64 -7.81 7.50
C THR A 292 5.70 -8.99 7.35
N ASP A 293 4.40 -8.73 7.55
CA ASP A 293 3.32 -9.72 7.40
C ASP A 293 2.13 -9.05 6.70
N MET A 294 2.18 -9.03 5.36
CA MET A 294 1.15 -8.43 4.50
C MET A 294 0.44 -9.52 3.71
N ALA A 295 -0.86 -9.68 3.94
CA ALA A 295 -1.65 -10.71 3.27
C ALA A 295 -1.76 -10.49 1.76
N ALA A 296 -1.88 -11.57 0.99
CA ALA A 296 -2.26 -11.49 -0.41
C ALA A 296 -3.71 -11.01 -0.54
N VAL A 297 -3.97 -10.22 -1.59
CA VAL A 297 -5.30 -9.71 -1.92
C VAL A 297 -5.65 -10.11 -3.34
N PHE A 298 -6.84 -10.66 -3.54
CA PHE A 298 -7.31 -11.03 -4.87
C PHE A 298 -8.84 -10.97 -4.97
N THR A 299 -9.33 -10.22 -5.93
CA THR A 299 -10.72 -10.27 -6.36
C THR A 299 -10.78 -10.98 -7.71
N PRO A 300 -11.53 -12.09 -7.84
CA PRO A 300 -11.64 -12.81 -9.10
C PRO A 300 -12.13 -11.93 -10.26
N ALA A 301 -11.60 -12.18 -11.46
CA ALA A 301 -11.97 -11.41 -12.65
C ALA A 301 -13.45 -11.56 -13.04
N ASP A 302 -14.09 -12.64 -12.60
CA ASP A 302 -15.51 -12.95 -12.80
C ASP A 302 -16.42 -12.48 -11.64
N ASP A 303 -15.87 -11.82 -10.62
CA ASP A 303 -16.69 -11.12 -9.62
C ASP A 303 -17.56 -10.07 -10.30
N PRO A 304 -18.89 -10.03 -10.03
CA PRO A 304 -19.81 -9.13 -10.72
C PRO A 304 -19.46 -7.65 -10.60
N TRP A 305 -18.98 -7.20 -9.43
CA TRP A 305 -18.55 -5.82 -9.24
C TRP A 305 -17.25 -5.56 -10.00
N MET A 306 -16.29 -6.47 -9.96
CA MET A 306 -15.00 -6.32 -10.64
C MET A 306 -15.19 -6.26 -12.16
N ILE A 307 -16.05 -7.11 -12.75
CA ILE A 307 -16.40 -7.04 -14.20
C ILE A 307 -16.89 -5.63 -14.55
N GLU A 308 -17.86 -5.13 -13.78
CA GLU A 308 -18.46 -3.82 -14.06
C GLU A 308 -17.45 -2.68 -13.91
N MET A 309 -16.65 -2.68 -12.85
CA MET A 309 -15.66 -1.63 -12.59
C MET A 309 -14.53 -1.61 -13.63
N ARG A 310 -14.09 -2.78 -14.08
CA ARG A 310 -13.08 -2.90 -15.14
C ARG A 310 -13.60 -2.38 -16.49
N ILE A 311 -14.84 -2.66 -16.83
CA ILE A 311 -15.49 -2.11 -18.03
C ILE A 311 -15.58 -0.57 -17.94
N LEU A 312 -16.02 -0.05 -16.81
CA LEU A 312 -16.12 1.40 -16.60
C LEU A 312 -14.73 2.07 -16.68
N ALA A 313 -13.75 1.53 -15.96
CA ALA A 313 -12.38 2.05 -15.99
C ALA A 313 -11.85 2.08 -17.43
N GLN A 314 -11.94 0.97 -18.16
CA GLN A 314 -11.51 0.91 -19.57
C GLN A 314 -12.26 1.90 -20.46
N SER A 315 -13.56 2.08 -20.27
CA SER A 315 -14.35 3.00 -21.09
C SER A 315 -13.94 4.47 -20.92
N VAL A 316 -13.41 4.83 -19.77
CA VAL A 316 -12.98 6.20 -19.41
C VAL A 316 -11.50 6.43 -19.75
N THR A 317 -10.64 5.48 -19.35
CA THR A 317 -9.18 5.64 -19.47
C THR A 317 -8.62 5.13 -20.80
N GLY A 318 -9.38 4.33 -21.54
CA GLY A 318 -8.89 3.64 -22.73
C GLY A 318 -7.90 2.49 -22.44
N VAL A 319 -7.54 2.28 -21.18
CA VAL A 319 -6.58 1.24 -20.76
C VAL A 319 -7.29 -0.10 -20.68
N ALA A 320 -6.78 -1.10 -21.42
CA ALA A 320 -7.37 -2.44 -21.43
C ALA A 320 -7.24 -3.11 -20.06
N ALA A 321 -8.33 -3.73 -19.59
CA ALA A 321 -8.35 -4.48 -18.36
C ALA A 321 -7.87 -5.92 -18.61
N GLY A 322 -6.59 -6.20 -18.32
CA GLY A 322 -6.03 -7.55 -18.30
C GLY A 322 -6.28 -8.25 -16.96
N ASP A 323 -6.10 -9.59 -16.91
CA ASP A 323 -6.09 -10.32 -15.65
C ASP A 323 -4.69 -10.21 -15.04
N GLU A 324 -4.44 -9.08 -14.35
CA GLU A 324 -3.14 -8.68 -13.83
C GLU A 324 -3.24 -8.33 -12.34
N THR A 325 -2.12 -8.42 -11.64
CA THR A 325 -1.96 -8.03 -10.23
C THR A 325 -0.72 -7.18 -10.05
N ALA A 326 -0.70 -6.35 -9.00
CA ALA A 326 0.51 -5.62 -8.64
C ALA A 326 1.60 -6.58 -8.12
N PHE A 327 2.87 -6.19 -8.29
CA PHE A 327 4.02 -6.93 -7.78
C PHE A 327 4.48 -6.47 -6.39
N TYR A 328 3.88 -5.41 -5.86
CA TYR A 328 4.07 -4.87 -4.52
C TYR A 328 2.81 -5.13 -3.67
N PHE A 329 2.93 -5.05 -2.35
CA PHE A 329 1.78 -5.03 -1.45
C PHE A 329 1.31 -3.59 -1.22
N THR A 330 0.12 -3.43 -0.66
CA THR A 330 -0.51 -2.14 -0.43
C THR A 330 -1.31 -2.18 0.88
N ASP A 331 -1.88 -1.07 1.30
CA ASP A 331 -2.86 -1.01 2.40
C ASP A 331 -4.05 -1.98 2.23
N ALA A 332 -4.29 -2.49 1.01
CA ALA A 332 -5.28 -3.54 0.77
C ALA A 332 -5.00 -4.81 1.58
N SER A 333 -3.73 -5.16 1.83
CA SER A 333 -3.33 -6.31 2.66
C SER A 333 -4.06 -6.35 4.00
N VAL A 334 -4.25 -5.18 4.59
CA VAL A 334 -4.87 -5.02 5.91
C VAL A 334 -6.36 -4.69 5.78
N LEU A 335 -6.70 -3.70 4.95
CA LEU A 335 -8.07 -3.19 4.85
C LEU A 335 -9.04 -4.23 4.30
N THR A 336 -8.64 -5.01 3.28
CA THR A 336 -9.53 -6.01 2.68
C THR A 336 -9.95 -7.05 3.73
N ALA A 337 -8.99 -7.61 4.47
CA ALA A 337 -9.29 -8.57 5.53
C ALA A 337 -10.11 -7.94 6.67
N ALA A 338 -9.75 -6.73 7.10
CA ALA A 338 -10.42 -6.02 8.20
C ALA A 338 -11.88 -5.67 7.89
N PHE A 339 -12.21 -5.45 6.61
CA PHE A 339 -13.59 -5.25 6.14
C PHE A 339 -14.36 -6.54 5.85
N GLY A 340 -13.76 -7.73 6.05
CA GLY A 340 -14.40 -9.01 5.78
C GLY A 340 -14.36 -9.42 4.30
N ASN A 341 -13.30 -9.04 3.61
CA ASN A 341 -12.99 -9.38 2.22
C ASN A 341 -14.02 -8.89 1.18
N PRO A 342 -14.37 -7.58 1.16
CA PRO A 342 -15.14 -7.03 0.06
C PRO A 342 -14.34 -7.08 -1.24
N PRO A 343 -14.98 -7.04 -2.42
CA PRO A 343 -14.27 -6.90 -3.67
C PRO A 343 -13.38 -5.64 -3.63
N THR A 344 -12.10 -5.85 -4.00
CA THR A 344 -11.04 -4.84 -3.89
C THR A 344 -10.40 -4.63 -5.25
N LEU A 345 -10.40 -3.39 -5.71
CA LEU A 345 -9.75 -2.92 -6.94
C LEU A 345 -8.51 -2.12 -6.59
N ILE A 346 -7.37 -2.41 -7.20
CA ILE A 346 -6.16 -1.58 -7.11
C ILE A 346 -6.01 -0.83 -8.43
N MET A 347 -6.11 0.51 -8.37
CA MET A 347 -6.05 1.35 -9.56
C MET A 347 -5.72 2.79 -9.19
N GLY A 348 -4.70 3.35 -9.84
CA GLY A 348 -4.35 4.76 -9.70
C GLY A 348 -3.50 5.24 -10.87
N PRO A 349 -3.27 6.56 -10.98
CA PRO A 349 -2.72 7.17 -12.18
C PRO A 349 -1.20 7.03 -12.30
N GLY A 350 -0.50 6.82 -11.18
CA GLY A 350 0.96 6.78 -11.17
C GLY A 350 1.53 5.63 -12.00
N PRO A 351 2.62 5.84 -12.73
CA PRO A 351 3.38 4.76 -13.37
C PRO A 351 4.07 3.88 -12.32
N MET A 352 3.75 2.57 -12.31
CA MET A 352 4.35 1.60 -11.38
C MET A 352 5.89 1.60 -11.40
N SER A 353 6.49 1.85 -12.57
CA SER A 353 7.94 1.83 -12.76
C SER A 353 8.67 3.03 -12.13
N LEU A 354 7.92 4.07 -11.74
CA LEU A 354 8.48 5.30 -11.17
C LEU A 354 8.37 5.36 -9.64
N ALA A 355 7.66 4.43 -9.02
CA ALA A 355 7.64 4.31 -7.57
C ALA A 355 9.07 4.22 -7.01
N HIS A 356 9.37 5.03 -5.99
CA HIS A 356 10.67 5.11 -5.30
C HIS A 356 11.85 5.62 -6.15
N GLN A 357 11.63 6.04 -7.41
CA GLN A 357 12.69 6.53 -8.29
C GLN A 357 13.01 8.01 -8.03
N THR A 358 14.25 8.41 -8.37
CA THR A 358 14.62 9.82 -8.51
C THR A 358 13.94 10.39 -9.77
N ASP A 359 13.55 11.67 -9.73
CA ASP A 359 12.78 12.31 -10.80
C ASP A 359 11.41 11.66 -11.05
N GLU A 360 10.83 11.12 -10.00
CA GLU A 360 9.47 10.58 -9.98
C GLU A 360 8.47 11.61 -10.55
N TYR A 361 7.54 11.13 -11.39
CA TYR A 361 6.49 11.97 -11.98
C TYR A 361 5.20 11.17 -12.20
N CYS A 362 4.11 11.89 -12.43
CA CYS A 362 2.87 11.34 -12.97
C CYS A 362 2.40 12.20 -14.16
N GLU A 363 1.93 11.58 -15.22
CA GLU A 363 1.34 12.25 -16.37
C GLU A 363 0.00 12.91 -15.97
N ILE A 364 -0.19 14.17 -16.38
CA ILE A 364 -1.41 14.93 -16.10
C ILE A 364 -2.64 14.21 -16.65
N GLU A 365 -2.55 13.65 -17.86
CA GLU A 365 -3.63 12.90 -18.50
C GLU A 365 -4.08 11.71 -17.67
N LEU A 366 -3.13 10.93 -17.10
CA LEU A 366 -3.44 9.79 -16.22
C LEU A 366 -4.18 10.24 -14.96
N ILE A 367 -3.80 11.38 -14.35
CA ILE A 367 -4.47 11.93 -13.16
C ILE A 367 -5.92 12.30 -13.50
N VAL A 368 -6.14 12.97 -14.63
CA VAL A 368 -7.47 13.40 -15.07
C VAL A 368 -8.36 12.20 -15.37
N ASP A 369 -7.85 11.22 -16.10
CA ASP A 369 -8.61 10.05 -16.50
C ASP A 369 -8.91 9.12 -15.31
N CYS A 370 -7.97 8.95 -14.36
CA CYS A 370 -8.22 8.25 -13.11
C CYS A 370 -9.35 8.90 -12.31
N THR A 371 -9.30 10.24 -12.21
CA THR A 371 -10.35 11.00 -11.50
C THR A 371 -11.72 10.76 -12.14
N ARG A 372 -11.81 10.82 -13.46
CA ARG A 372 -13.05 10.54 -14.21
C ARG A 372 -13.53 9.11 -13.97
N ALA A 373 -12.61 8.14 -14.01
CA ALA A 373 -12.95 6.74 -13.75
C ALA A 373 -13.52 6.55 -12.33
N PHE A 374 -12.90 7.15 -11.32
CA PHE A 374 -13.39 7.08 -9.94
C PHE A 374 -14.75 7.79 -9.76
N VAL A 375 -15.00 8.88 -10.48
CA VAL A 375 -16.32 9.53 -10.50
C VAL A 375 -17.37 8.58 -11.10
N GLU A 376 -17.11 7.95 -12.24
CA GLU A 376 -18.07 7.04 -12.88
C GLU A 376 -18.31 5.77 -12.04
N ILE A 377 -17.26 5.18 -11.48
CA ILE A 377 -17.37 4.05 -10.53
C ILE A 377 -18.22 4.45 -9.32
N GLY A 378 -17.91 5.61 -8.72
CA GLY A 378 -18.67 6.12 -7.57
C GLY A 378 -20.13 6.42 -7.93
N ARG A 379 -20.39 7.03 -9.09
CA ARG A 379 -21.76 7.27 -9.58
C ARG A 379 -22.54 5.97 -9.69
N ARG A 380 -21.94 4.95 -10.27
CA ARG A 380 -22.57 3.64 -10.47
C ARG A 380 -22.82 2.93 -9.15
N TYR A 381 -21.89 3.03 -8.21
CA TYR A 381 -22.02 2.39 -6.91
C TYR A 381 -23.04 3.07 -6.01
N LEU A 382 -23.11 4.41 -6.04
CA LEU A 382 -23.97 5.21 -5.16
C LEU A 382 -25.40 5.44 -5.70
N SER A 383 -25.71 4.89 -6.89
CA SER A 383 -27.06 5.02 -7.50
C SER A 383 -28.08 4.08 -6.88
#